data_e7ab43eca81fd5bcd6e41397d9843d45
#
_entry.id   e7ab43eca81fd5bcd6e41397d9843d45
#
_cell.length_a   1.000
_cell.length_b   1.000
_cell.length_c   1.000
_cell.angle_alpha   90.00
_cell.angle_beta   90.00
_cell.angle_gamma   90.00
#
_symmetry.space_group_name_H-M   'P 1'
#
loop_
_entity.id
_entity.type
_entity.pdbx_description
1 polymer ?
#
loop_
_entity_poly.entity_id
_entity_poly.type
_entity_poly.pdbx_seq_one_letter_code
_entity_poly.pdbx_strand_id
1 'polypeptide(L)'
;DYLFSLHCEGTTIYFDWFHFLADGRGFSPFMTLVLRAYCNLRYGTAFACETLAEDPPYDPELLLKEFPESQKAGAEQNQPIDIFEGKPDRIRLRLDRASFIEAAAREGVKPFTALMGIVCQGCGQYLEKDELLYSFAADLRETMGLPNARYNCIVTYQLPLKGAAGARLSAFAKALDAAIREHLKPERLRYRLAEQMGFVCRVFQQKAPLK
;
A
#
# COMPACT_ATOMS: atom_id res chain seq x y z
N ASP A 1 7.39 24.72 5.74
CA ASP A 1 6.90 23.35 5.75
C ASP A 1 7.62 22.56 4.66
N TYR A 2 8.23 21.45 5.01
CA TYR A 2 9.01 20.63 4.09
C TYR A 2 8.23 19.37 3.75
N LEU A 3 8.35 18.90 2.48
CA LEU A 3 7.71 17.66 2.04
C LEU A 3 8.44 16.41 2.54
N PHE A 4 9.70 16.55 2.92
CA PHE A 4 10.44 15.49 3.61
C PHE A 4 11.46 16.10 4.57
N SER A 5 11.88 15.34 5.58
CA SER A 5 12.98 15.68 6.47
C SER A 5 13.91 14.50 6.69
N LEU A 6 15.14 14.82 7.02
CA LEU A 6 16.17 13.88 7.42
C LEU A 6 16.79 14.38 8.73
N HIS A 7 16.77 13.56 9.77
CA HIS A 7 17.42 13.90 11.01
C HIS A 7 18.08 12.67 11.66
N CYS A 8 19.00 12.91 12.56
CA CYS A 8 19.74 11.87 13.26
C CYS A 8 19.54 12.03 14.77
N GLU A 9 19.29 10.91 15.44
CA GLU A 9 19.24 10.84 16.88
C GLU A 9 20.08 9.65 17.36
N GLY A 10 21.18 9.93 18.04
CA GLY A 10 22.16 8.92 18.43
C GLY A 10 22.71 8.16 17.23
N THR A 11 22.43 6.86 17.14
CA THR A 11 22.85 5.98 16.03
C THR A 11 21.76 5.74 14.98
N THR A 12 20.64 6.43 15.09
CA THR A 12 19.48 6.23 14.23
C THR A 12 19.33 7.39 13.26
N ILE A 13 19.09 7.09 12.00
CA ILE A 13 18.77 8.04 10.97
C ILE A 13 17.26 7.92 10.67
N TYR A 14 16.55 9.03 10.78
CA TYR A 14 15.13 9.12 10.50
C TYR A 14 14.92 9.79 9.15
N PHE A 15 14.04 9.18 8.35
CA PHE A 15 13.53 9.72 7.10
C PHE A 15 12.04 9.92 7.27
N ASP A 16 11.60 11.16 7.31
CA ASP A 16 10.18 11.51 7.36
C ASP A 16 9.78 12.14 6.03
N TRP A 17 8.73 11.65 5.42
CA TRP A 17 8.21 12.24 4.18
C TRP A 17 6.69 12.23 4.16
N PHE A 18 6.14 13.22 3.48
CA PHE A 18 4.73 13.28 3.26
C PHE A 18 4.33 12.19 2.24
N HIS A 19 3.44 11.29 2.62
CA HIS A 19 3.10 10.09 1.82
C HIS A 19 2.53 10.43 0.44
N PHE A 20 2.01 11.64 0.24
CA PHE A 20 1.59 12.12 -1.07
C PHE A 20 2.76 12.24 -2.06
N LEU A 21 3.97 12.54 -1.59
CA LEU A 21 5.17 12.66 -2.41
C LEU A 21 5.57 11.32 -3.02
N ALA A 22 5.60 10.27 -2.21
CA ALA A 22 5.99 8.93 -2.65
C ALA A 22 5.45 7.86 -1.68
N ASP A 23 5.17 6.69 -2.21
CA ASP A 23 4.98 5.48 -1.42
C ASP A 23 6.33 4.89 -0.98
N GLY A 24 6.29 3.84 -0.14
CA GLY A 24 7.51 3.23 0.39
C GLY A 24 8.43 2.66 -0.70
N ARG A 25 7.89 2.10 -1.78
CA ARG A 25 8.68 1.59 -2.92
C ARG A 25 9.31 2.73 -3.72
N GLY A 26 8.58 3.82 -3.94
CA GLY A 26 9.08 5.00 -4.65
C GLY A 26 10.17 5.74 -3.88
N PHE A 27 10.07 5.83 -2.54
CA PHE A 27 11.04 6.53 -1.72
C PHE A 27 12.29 5.71 -1.38
N SER A 28 12.19 4.36 -1.38
CA SER A 28 13.27 3.45 -1.01
C SER A 28 14.58 3.65 -1.80
N PRO A 29 14.58 3.88 -3.13
CA PRO A 29 15.82 4.15 -3.87
C PRO A 29 16.52 5.43 -3.40
N PHE A 30 15.76 6.49 -3.09
CA PHE A 30 16.33 7.72 -2.54
C PHE A 30 16.98 7.48 -1.18
N MET A 31 16.30 6.79 -0.25
CA MET A 31 16.90 6.43 1.04
C MET A 31 18.17 5.62 0.87
N THR A 32 18.19 4.67 -0.06
CA THR A 32 19.37 3.85 -0.35
C THR A 32 20.56 4.69 -0.83
N LEU A 33 20.32 5.66 -1.71
CA LEU A 33 21.38 6.57 -2.19
C LEU A 33 21.93 7.43 -1.04
N VAL A 34 21.08 8.00 -0.21
CA VAL A 34 21.51 8.80 0.95
C VAL A 34 22.36 7.94 1.89
N LEU A 35 21.95 6.72 2.20
CA LEU A 35 22.70 5.81 3.07
C LEU A 35 24.05 5.39 2.44
N ARG A 36 24.11 5.13 1.14
CA ARG A 36 25.35 4.84 0.42
C ARG A 36 26.31 6.03 0.46
N ALA A 37 25.81 7.25 0.17
CA ALA A 37 26.60 8.46 0.25
C ALA A 37 27.12 8.71 1.67
N TYR A 38 26.29 8.52 2.69
CA TYR A 38 26.69 8.59 4.10
C TYR A 38 27.81 7.60 4.42
N CYS A 39 27.70 6.33 4.02
CA CYS A 39 28.71 5.32 4.25
C CYS A 39 30.05 5.68 3.54
N ASN A 40 29.98 6.17 2.31
CA ASN A 40 31.17 6.60 1.57
C ASN A 40 31.90 7.73 2.29
N LEU A 41 31.17 8.75 2.75
CA LEU A 41 31.73 9.90 3.46
C LEU A 41 32.23 9.54 4.86
N ARG A 42 31.51 8.69 5.59
CA ARG A 42 31.79 8.42 7.00
C ARG A 42 32.81 7.34 7.21
N TYR A 43 32.84 6.32 6.33
CA TYR A 43 33.63 5.11 6.48
C TYR A 43 34.60 4.87 5.33
N GLY A 44 34.68 5.75 4.34
CA GLY A 44 35.57 5.60 3.19
C GLY A 44 35.21 4.40 2.30
N THR A 45 33.94 3.97 2.31
CA THR A 45 33.47 2.92 1.40
C THR A 45 33.32 3.47 -0.04
N ALA A 46 33.19 2.58 -1.02
CA ALA A 46 33.04 2.94 -2.44
C ALA A 46 31.72 2.39 -3.01
N PHE A 47 30.62 2.57 -2.28
CA PHE A 47 29.30 2.19 -2.82
C PHE A 47 28.97 3.04 -4.03
N ALA A 48 28.47 2.41 -5.11
CA ALA A 48 28.00 3.11 -6.26
C ALA A 48 26.76 3.96 -5.92
N CYS A 49 26.81 5.25 -6.25
CA CYS A 49 25.70 6.18 -6.16
C CYS A 49 25.23 6.50 -7.58
N GLU A 50 24.59 5.51 -8.22
CA GLU A 50 24.14 5.61 -9.59
C GLU A 50 22.96 6.57 -9.74
N THR A 51 22.86 7.19 -10.90
CA THR A 51 21.66 7.93 -11.27
C THR A 51 20.50 6.93 -11.38
N LEU A 52 19.40 7.27 -10.74
CA LEU A 52 18.22 6.43 -10.79
C LEU A 52 17.58 6.49 -12.19
N ALA A 53 17.20 5.34 -12.73
CA ALA A 53 16.48 5.28 -13.99
C ALA A 53 15.14 6.05 -13.91
N GLU A 54 14.76 6.66 -15.00
CA GLU A 54 13.50 7.39 -15.15
C GLU A 54 12.56 6.63 -16.08
N ASP A 55 11.26 6.72 -15.79
CA ASP A 55 10.22 6.22 -16.68
C ASP A 55 9.79 7.32 -17.66
N PRO A 56 9.21 6.97 -18.80
CA PRO A 56 8.62 7.94 -19.69
C PRO A 56 7.50 8.71 -18.96
N PRO A 57 7.20 9.95 -19.38
CA PRO A 57 6.12 10.72 -18.80
C PRO A 57 4.78 9.97 -18.95
N TYR A 58 4.03 9.91 -17.86
CA TYR A 58 2.70 9.32 -17.86
C TYR A 58 1.65 10.39 -18.15
N ASP A 59 0.76 10.12 -19.11
CA ASP A 59 -0.34 11.01 -19.45
C ASP A 59 -1.65 10.54 -18.77
N PRO A 60 -2.07 11.22 -17.69
CA PRO A 60 -3.29 10.86 -16.99
C PRO A 60 -4.56 11.09 -17.80
N GLU A 61 -4.55 11.99 -18.79
CA GLU A 61 -5.74 12.27 -19.60
C GLU A 61 -6.12 11.08 -20.48
N LEU A 62 -5.15 10.28 -20.92
CA LEU A 62 -5.42 9.08 -21.70
C LEU A 62 -6.23 8.08 -20.87
N LEU A 63 -5.89 7.90 -19.60
CA LEU A 63 -6.62 7.02 -18.70
C LEU A 63 -8.05 7.52 -18.43
N LEU A 64 -8.23 8.82 -18.21
CA LEU A 64 -9.55 9.41 -17.98
C LEU A 64 -10.44 9.34 -19.24
N LYS A 65 -9.87 9.37 -20.44
CA LYS A 65 -10.59 9.15 -21.69
C LYS A 65 -11.00 7.69 -21.88
N GLU A 66 -10.20 6.75 -21.41
CA GLU A 66 -10.52 5.31 -21.46
C GLU A 66 -11.67 4.94 -20.51
N PHE A 67 -11.78 5.63 -19.37
CA PHE A 67 -12.80 5.37 -18.35
C PHE A 67 -13.63 6.65 -18.04
N PRO A 68 -14.45 7.14 -18.96
CA PRO A 68 -15.18 8.39 -18.77
C PRO A 68 -16.19 8.35 -17.61
N GLU A 69 -16.73 7.18 -17.29
CA GLU A 69 -17.64 6.96 -16.16
C GLU A 69 -16.95 7.16 -14.80
N SER A 70 -15.65 6.91 -14.73
CA SER A 70 -14.86 7.10 -13.50
C SER A 70 -14.87 8.54 -13.01
N GLN A 71 -15.01 9.50 -13.94
CA GLN A 71 -15.09 10.92 -13.61
C GLN A 71 -16.39 11.30 -12.87
N LYS A 72 -17.44 10.48 -13.01
CA LYS A 72 -18.74 10.67 -12.35
C LYS A 72 -18.83 9.90 -11.03
N ALA A 73 -17.99 8.89 -10.86
CA ALA A 73 -17.96 8.11 -9.64
C ALA A 73 -17.69 9.05 -8.46
N GLY A 74 -18.59 9.08 -7.49
CA GLY A 74 -18.32 9.69 -6.19
C GLY A 74 -17.09 8.98 -5.61
N ALA A 75 -16.27 9.68 -4.82
CA ALA A 75 -15.34 8.95 -3.96
C ALA A 75 -16.18 7.91 -3.22
N GLU A 76 -15.85 6.62 -3.36
CA GLU A 76 -16.42 5.64 -2.45
C GLU A 76 -16.26 6.24 -1.05
N GLN A 77 -17.37 6.46 -0.39
CA GLN A 77 -17.33 6.96 0.97
C GLN A 77 -16.58 5.87 1.75
N ASN A 78 -15.31 6.10 1.99
CA ASN A 78 -14.58 5.29 2.93
C ASN A 78 -15.43 5.30 4.19
N GLN A 79 -15.92 4.13 4.58
CA GLN A 79 -16.66 4.06 5.84
C GLN A 79 -15.77 4.63 6.93
N PRO A 80 -16.29 5.48 7.82
CA PRO A 80 -15.50 6.03 8.89
C PRO A 80 -14.86 4.85 9.64
N ILE A 81 -13.54 4.90 9.76
CA ILE A 81 -12.80 3.95 10.60
C ILE A 81 -13.11 4.36 12.02
N ASP A 82 -13.64 3.45 12.82
CA ASP A 82 -13.76 3.65 14.26
C ASP A 82 -12.36 3.95 14.80
N ILE A 83 -12.13 5.19 15.17
CA ILE A 83 -10.86 5.58 15.80
C ILE A 83 -10.89 5.04 17.22
N PHE A 84 -10.07 4.05 17.49
CA PHE A 84 -9.85 3.59 18.86
C PHE A 84 -9.24 4.72 19.68
N GLU A 85 -9.98 5.24 20.66
CA GLU A 85 -9.49 6.16 21.68
C GLU A 85 -8.61 5.38 22.67
N GLY A 86 -7.42 5.00 22.25
CA GLY A 86 -6.46 4.30 23.11
C GLY A 86 -5.04 4.64 22.70
N LYS A 87 -4.07 4.51 23.62
CA LYS A 87 -2.65 4.56 23.22
C LYS A 87 -2.38 3.38 22.30
N PRO A 88 -1.82 3.61 21.10
CA PRO A 88 -1.50 2.51 20.21
C PRO A 88 -0.44 1.62 20.86
N ASP A 89 -0.82 0.42 21.26
CA ASP A 89 0.13 -0.60 21.67
C ASP A 89 0.72 -1.27 20.43
N ARG A 90 2.04 -1.35 20.40
CA ARG A 90 2.75 -2.02 19.31
C ARG A 90 3.04 -3.47 19.72
N ILE A 91 2.32 -4.41 19.11
CA ILE A 91 2.62 -5.83 19.23
C ILE A 91 3.62 -6.20 18.14
N ARG A 92 4.78 -6.78 18.54
CA ARG A 92 5.77 -7.29 17.61
C ARG A 92 5.82 -8.81 17.70
N LEU A 93 5.41 -9.47 16.64
CA LEU A 93 5.51 -10.91 16.48
C LEU A 93 6.72 -11.25 15.58
N ARG A 94 7.45 -12.29 15.95
CA ARG A 94 8.52 -12.85 15.11
C ARG A 94 8.13 -14.27 14.73
N LEU A 95 8.12 -14.54 13.44
CA LEU A 95 7.84 -15.85 12.88
C LEU A 95 9.09 -16.35 12.16
N ASP A 96 9.34 -17.66 12.25
CA ASP A 96 10.34 -18.26 11.37
C ASP A 96 9.82 -18.27 9.94
N ARG A 97 10.55 -17.61 9.06
CA ARG A 97 10.11 -17.39 7.66
C ARG A 97 9.92 -18.70 6.90
N ALA A 98 10.86 -19.63 7.04
CA ALA A 98 10.83 -20.87 6.27
C ALA A 98 9.64 -21.74 6.68
N SER A 99 9.47 -21.96 7.97
CA SER A 99 8.36 -22.73 8.55
C SER A 99 6.99 -22.10 8.21
N PHE A 100 6.89 -20.77 8.19
CA PHE A 100 5.66 -20.07 7.84
C PHE A 100 5.30 -20.25 6.35
N ILE A 101 6.29 -20.10 5.45
CA ILE A 101 6.10 -20.31 4.01
C ILE A 101 5.66 -21.74 3.72
N GLU A 102 6.32 -22.71 4.35
CA GLU A 102 5.98 -24.13 4.21
C GLU A 102 4.56 -24.43 4.73
N ALA A 103 4.15 -23.89 5.86
CA ALA A 103 2.81 -24.04 6.40
C ALA A 103 1.76 -23.42 5.48
N ALA A 104 1.99 -22.23 4.94
CA ALA A 104 1.10 -21.60 3.97
C ALA A 104 0.97 -22.43 2.69
N ALA A 105 2.08 -23.00 2.18
CA ALA A 105 2.09 -23.85 1.01
C ALA A 105 1.31 -25.15 1.23
N ARG A 106 1.42 -25.78 2.40
CA ARG A 106 0.62 -26.98 2.77
C ARG A 106 -0.88 -26.70 2.75
N GLU A 107 -1.27 -25.50 3.16
CA GLU A 107 -2.69 -25.08 3.12
C GLU A 107 -3.13 -24.58 1.72
N GLY A 108 -2.20 -24.50 0.76
CA GLY A 108 -2.48 -24.07 -0.61
C GLY A 108 -2.81 -22.56 -0.73
N VAL A 109 -2.23 -21.74 0.14
CA VAL A 109 -2.40 -20.29 0.16
C VAL A 109 -1.05 -19.57 0.05
N LYS A 110 -1.06 -18.34 -0.45
CA LYS A 110 0.15 -17.52 -0.49
C LYS A 110 0.52 -17.06 0.92
N PRO A 111 1.83 -16.93 1.26
CA PRO A 111 2.26 -16.49 2.58
C PRO A 111 1.66 -15.14 3.00
N PHE A 112 1.58 -14.16 2.09
CA PHE A 112 0.94 -12.88 2.35
C PHE A 112 -0.54 -13.06 2.75
N THR A 113 -1.28 -13.83 1.98
CA THR A 113 -2.72 -14.05 2.22
C THR A 113 -2.95 -14.85 3.51
N ALA A 114 -2.06 -15.83 3.81
CA ALA A 114 -2.10 -16.56 5.08
C ALA A 114 -1.92 -15.61 6.28
N LEU A 115 -0.91 -14.72 6.20
CA LEU A 115 -0.66 -13.73 7.26
C LEU A 115 -1.85 -12.80 7.44
N MET A 116 -2.39 -12.25 6.37
CA MET A 116 -3.57 -11.37 6.42
C MET A 116 -4.81 -12.11 6.94
N GLY A 117 -4.98 -13.37 6.56
CA GLY A 117 -6.04 -14.22 7.08
C GLY A 117 -5.96 -14.38 8.61
N ILE A 118 -4.77 -14.64 9.15
CA ILE A 118 -4.52 -14.72 10.60
C ILE A 118 -4.88 -13.40 11.28
N VAL A 119 -4.40 -12.27 10.74
CA VAL A 119 -4.68 -10.95 11.30
C VAL A 119 -6.17 -10.64 11.29
N CYS A 120 -6.85 -10.85 10.15
CA CYS A 120 -8.29 -10.59 10.04
C CYS A 120 -9.10 -11.48 10.98
N GLN A 121 -8.77 -12.77 11.08
CA GLN A 121 -9.47 -13.66 12.02
C GLN A 121 -9.21 -13.28 13.48
N GLY A 122 -7.97 -12.94 13.82
CA GLY A 122 -7.64 -12.43 15.16
C GLY A 122 -8.44 -11.17 15.51
N CYS A 123 -8.53 -10.22 14.58
CA CYS A 123 -9.36 -9.03 14.75
C CYS A 123 -10.86 -9.37 14.87
N GLY A 124 -11.37 -10.27 14.03
CA GLY A 124 -12.76 -10.71 14.08
C GLY A 124 -13.12 -11.33 15.43
N GLN A 125 -12.28 -12.21 15.94
CA GLN A 125 -12.44 -12.83 17.26
C GLN A 125 -12.35 -11.81 18.39
N TYR A 126 -11.35 -10.92 18.36
CA TYR A 126 -11.16 -9.91 19.39
C TYR A 126 -12.30 -8.90 19.45
N LEU A 127 -12.82 -8.49 18.28
CA LEU A 127 -13.93 -7.54 18.16
C LEU A 127 -15.30 -8.20 18.23
N GLU A 128 -15.37 -9.53 18.33
CA GLU A 128 -16.60 -10.31 18.26
C GLU A 128 -17.45 -9.99 17.01
N LYS A 129 -16.77 -9.71 15.89
CA LYS A 129 -17.39 -9.37 14.60
C LYS A 129 -17.08 -10.43 13.56
N ASP A 130 -18.12 -10.97 12.93
CA ASP A 130 -17.98 -11.88 11.80
C ASP A 130 -17.74 -11.16 10.47
N GLU A 131 -18.14 -9.89 10.39
CA GLU A 131 -17.92 -9.04 9.24
C GLU A 131 -16.85 -7.97 9.55
N LEU A 132 -15.82 -7.91 8.71
CA LEU A 132 -14.74 -6.93 8.79
C LEU A 132 -14.59 -6.21 7.45
N LEU A 133 -14.15 -4.96 7.49
CA LEU A 133 -13.72 -4.23 6.31
C LEU A 133 -12.19 -4.26 6.25
N TYR A 134 -11.65 -5.02 5.30
CA TYR A 134 -10.22 -5.12 5.08
C TYR A 134 -9.77 -4.14 4.01
N SER A 135 -8.81 -3.29 4.35
CA SER A 135 -8.21 -2.34 3.41
C SER A 135 -6.82 -2.80 3.01
N PHE A 136 -6.52 -2.80 1.71
CA PHE A 136 -5.19 -3.09 1.20
C PHE A 136 -4.81 -2.14 0.07
N ALA A 137 -3.50 -1.93 -0.09
CA ALA A 137 -2.95 -1.12 -1.15
C ALA A 137 -2.38 -2.01 -2.26
N ALA A 138 -2.60 -1.62 -3.51
CA ALA A 138 -2.04 -2.26 -4.69
C ALA A 138 -1.07 -1.33 -5.42
N ASP A 139 0.13 -1.83 -5.76
CA ASP A 139 1.12 -1.12 -6.56
C ASP A 139 0.70 -1.14 -8.03
N LEU A 140 0.69 0.02 -8.66
CA LEU A 140 0.25 0.22 -10.03
C LEU A 140 1.40 0.22 -11.06
N ARG A 141 2.64 0.22 -10.63
CA ARG A 141 3.81 0.46 -11.52
C ARG A 141 3.83 -0.47 -12.72
N GLU A 142 3.62 -1.75 -12.51
CA GLU A 142 3.59 -2.72 -13.61
C GLU A 142 2.40 -2.49 -14.54
N THR A 143 1.23 -2.23 -13.98
CA THR A 143 -0.01 -1.99 -14.75
C THR A 143 0.08 -0.72 -15.60
N MET A 144 0.81 0.30 -15.12
CA MET A 144 1.02 1.57 -15.80
C MET A 144 2.24 1.56 -16.75
N GLY A 145 3.06 0.51 -16.74
CA GLY A 145 4.32 0.47 -17.48
C GLY A 145 5.38 1.43 -16.93
N LEU A 146 5.35 1.73 -15.63
CA LEU A 146 6.22 2.67 -14.94
C LEU A 146 7.02 2.00 -13.82
N PRO A 147 7.88 1.01 -14.11
CA PRO A 147 8.56 0.22 -13.09
C PRO A 147 9.46 1.03 -12.17
N ASN A 148 9.96 2.17 -12.64
CA ASN A 148 10.89 3.04 -11.92
C ASN A 148 10.22 4.28 -11.29
N ALA A 149 8.89 4.41 -11.37
CA ALA A 149 8.18 5.54 -10.80
C ALA A 149 8.46 5.69 -9.30
N ARG A 150 8.81 6.91 -8.89
CA ARG A 150 9.22 7.24 -7.51
C ARG A 150 8.15 7.99 -6.72
N TYR A 151 7.10 8.42 -7.38
CA TYR A 151 5.95 9.03 -6.74
C TYR A 151 4.99 7.96 -6.19
N ASN A 152 3.92 8.40 -5.56
CA ASN A 152 2.91 7.51 -5.02
C ASN A 152 2.14 6.81 -6.15
N CYS A 153 2.39 5.52 -6.33
CA CYS A 153 1.79 4.65 -7.35
C CYS A 153 0.91 3.56 -6.74
N ILE A 154 0.14 3.89 -5.72
CA ILE A 154 -0.77 2.92 -5.10
C ILE A 154 -2.22 3.33 -5.26
N VAL A 155 -3.09 2.33 -5.34
CA VAL A 155 -4.53 2.46 -5.13
C VAL A 155 -4.95 1.65 -3.93
N THR A 156 -5.97 2.10 -3.22
CA THR A 156 -6.50 1.42 -2.04
C THR A 156 -7.83 0.78 -2.37
N TYR A 157 -8.01 -0.47 -1.95
CA TYR A 157 -9.25 -1.22 -2.01
C TYR A 157 -9.77 -1.50 -0.61
N GLN A 158 -11.07 -1.55 -0.48
CA GLN A 158 -11.75 -2.01 0.71
C GLN A 158 -12.56 -3.27 0.36
N LEU A 159 -12.29 -4.35 1.08
CA LEU A 159 -12.96 -5.63 0.91
C LEU A 159 -13.81 -5.93 2.15
N PRO A 160 -15.13 -6.05 1.99
CA PRO A 160 -15.96 -6.62 3.04
C PRO A 160 -15.67 -8.12 3.17
N LEU A 161 -15.23 -8.53 4.34
CA LEU A 161 -14.90 -9.92 4.66
C LEU A 161 -15.95 -10.48 5.62
N LYS A 162 -16.49 -11.66 5.30
CA LYS A 162 -17.41 -12.42 6.14
C LYS A 162 -16.74 -13.69 6.64
N GLY A 163 -17.20 -14.20 7.78
CA GLY A 163 -16.66 -15.41 8.40
C GLY A 163 -15.34 -15.19 9.13
N ALA A 164 -14.97 -13.94 9.43
CA ALA A 164 -13.70 -13.63 10.08
C ALA A 164 -13.57 -14.27 11.47
N ALA A 165 -14.64 -14.37 12.25
CA ALA A 165 -14.59 -14.92 13.60
C ALA A 165 -14.67 -16.46 13.66
N GLY A 166 -15.36 -17.12 12.73
CA GLY A 166 -15.74 -18.54 12.84
C GLY A 166 -15.25 -19.47 11.73
N ALA A 167 -14.78 -18.96 10.58
CA ALA A 167 -14.37 -19.81 9.49
C ALA A 167 -13.04 -20.53 9.76
N ARG A 168 -12.83 -21.69 9.15
CA ARG A 168 -11.52 -22.35 9.14
C ARG A 168 -10.51 -21.45 8.43
N LEU A 169 -9.33 -21.21 9.04
CA LEU A 169 -8.31 -20.27 8.54
C LEU A 169 -7.95 -20.49 7.07
N SER A 170 -7.73 -21.73 6.64
CA SER A 170 -7.37 -22.02 5.26
C SER A 170 -8.49 -21.69 4.27
N ALA A 171 -9.75 -21.93 4.64
CA ALA A 171 -10.90 -21.58 3.81
C ALA A 171 -11.06 -20.06 3.72
N PHE A 172 -10.93 -19.36 4.84
CA PHE A 172 -10.96 -17.90 4.89
C PHE A 172 -9.83 -17.27 4.07
N ALA A 173 -8.58 -17.75 4.24
CA ALA A 173 -7.44 -17.26 3.50
C ALA A 173 -7.57 -17.51 1.97
N LYS A 174 -8.14 -18.64 1.55
CA LYS A 174 -8.42 -18.90 0.12
C LYS A 174 -9.46 -17.95 -0.45
N ALA A 175 -10.51 -17.67 0.29
CA ALA A 175 -11.55 -16.70 -0.11
C ALA A 175 -10.94 -15.28 -0.21
N LEU A 176 -10.11 -14.90 0.75
CA LEU A 176 -9.39 -13.62 0.73
C LEU A 176 -8.43 -13.53 -0.47
N ASP A 177 -7.67 -14.60 -0.78
CA ASP A 177 -6.78 -14.64 -1.96
C ASP A 177 -7.56 -14.46 -3.25
N ALA A 178 -8.70 -15.12 -3.39
CA ALA A 178 -9.55 -14.98 -4.57
C ALA A 178 -10.09 -13.56 -4.73
N ALA A 179 -10.57 -12.94 -3.64
CA ALA A 179 -11.07 -11.57 -3.64
C ALA A 179 -9.96 -10.57 -3.99
N ILE A 180 -8.77 -10.69 -3.41
CA ILE A 180 -7.61 -9.84 -3.72
C ILE A 180 -7.23 -9.99 -5.19
N ARG A 181 -7.12 -11.22 -5.72
CA ARG A 181 -6.76 -11.44 -7.14
C ARG A 181 -7.76 -10.80 -8.10
N GLU A 182 -9.04 -10.82 -7.77
CA GLU A 182 -10.07 -10.17 -8.59
C GLU A 182 -9.85 -8.67 -8.70
N HIS A 183 -9.48 -8.02 -7.59
CA HIS A 183 -9.18 -6.58 -7.58
C HIS A 183 -7.83 -6.23 -8.20
N LEU A 184 -6.88 -7.18 -8.26
CA LEU A 184 -5.57 -6.98 -8.86
C LEU A 184 -5.54 -7.21 -10.39
N LYS A 185 -6.68 -7.46 -11.04
CA LYS A 185 -6.73 -7.53 -12.50
C LYS A 185 -6.35 -6.18 -13.11
N PRO A 186 -5.53 -6.15 -14.18
CA PRO A 186 -5.03 -4.90 -14.76
C PRO A 186 -6.13 -3.89 -15.10
N GLU A 187 -7.24 -4.33 -15.68
CA GLU A 187 -8.38 -3.48 -16.03
C GLU A 187 -9.04 -2.87 -14.79
N ARG A 188 -9.15 -3.61 -13.69
CA ARG A 188 -9.69 -3.09 -12.44
C ARG A 188 -8.75 -2.10 -11.75
N LEU A 189 -7.45 -2.38 -11.79
CA LEU A 189 -6.43 -1.46 -11.28
C LEU A 189 -6.45 -0.13 -12.04
N ARG A 190 -6.54 -0.19 -13.37
CA ARG A 190 -6.62 1.01 -14.23
C ARG A 190 -7.91 1.79 -13.97
N TYR A 191 -9.04 1.10 -13.87
CA TYR A 191 -10.31 1.74 -13.54
C TYR A 191 -10.25 2.45 -12.18
N ARG A 192 -9.73 1.78 -11.15
CA ARG A 192 -9.59 2.36 -9.81
C ARG A 192 -8.67 3.56 -9.77
N LEU A 193 -7.58 3.54 -10.54
CA LEU A 193 -6.71 4.69 -10.70
C LEU A 193 -7.49 5.86 -11.36
N ALA A 194 -8.27 5.58 -12.41
CA ALA A 194 -9.09 6.60 -13.07
C ALA A 194 -10.11 7.24 -12.11
N GLU A 195 -10.74 6.45 -11.22
CA GLU A 195 -11.65 6.97 -10.18
C GLU A 195 -10.91 7.92 -9.21
N GLN A 196 -9.73 7.52 -8.73
CA GLN A 196 -8.92 8.37 -7.83
C GLN A 196 -8.50 9.66 -8.52
N MET A 197 -8.03 9.58 -9.77
CA MET A 197 -7.63 10.75 -10.54
C MET A 197 -8.82 11.67 -10.84
N GLY A 198 -9.96 11.12 -11.24
CA GLY A 198 -11.19 11.86 -11.44
C GLY A 198 -11.63 12.59 -10.18
N PHE A 199 -11.52 11.95 -9.02
CA PHE A 199 -11.80 12.60 -7.73
C PHE A 199 -10.84 13.76 -7.45
N VAL A 200 -9.53 13.54 -7.60
CA VAL A 200 -8.51 14.57 -7.38
C VAL A 200 -8.74 15.76 -8.30
N CYS A 201 -8.97 15.52 -9.60
CA CYS A 201 -9.28 16.60 -10.55
C CYS A 201 -10.51 17.42 -10.13
N ARG A 202 -11.59 16.76 -9.67
CA ARG A 202 -12.80 17.47 -9.20
C ARG A 202 -12.51 18.35 -7.98
N VAL A 203 -11.76 17.83 -6.99
CA VAL A 203 -11.38 18.59 -5.79
C VAL A 203 -10.60 19.85 -6.17
N PHE A 204 -9.62 19.72 -7.05
CA PHE A 204 -8.84 20.88 -7.50
C PHE A 204 -9.66 21.87 -8.33
N GLN A 205 -10.56 21.39 -9.18
CA GLN A 205 -11.44 22.25 -9.99
C GLN A 205 -12.43 23.03 -9.12
N GLN A 206 -12.94 22.42 -8.06
CA GLN A 206 -13.91 23.06 -7.17
C GLN A 206 -13.29 24.08 -6.22
N LYS A 207 -11.95 24.24 -6.22
CA LYS A 207 -11.22 25.11 -5.26
C LYS A 207 -11.64 24.88 -3.81
N ALA A 208 -12.11 23.69 -3.50
CA ALA A 208 -12.50 23.35 -2.14
C ALA A 208 -11.26 23.33 -1.24
N PRO A 209 -11.29 24.03 -0.08
CA PRO A 209 -10.19 23.91 0.87
C PRO A 209 -10.10 22.46 1.33
N LEU A 210 -8.94 21.87 1.22
CA LEU A 210 -8.64 20.56 1.83
C LEU A 210 -8.79 20.73 3.35
N LYS A 211 -9.82 20.11 3.91
CA LYS A 211 -10.02 20.09 5.39
C LYS A 211 -9.15 19.03 6.02
#